data_75bf7fd747dfa7263eed94b5ca33ffb7
#
_entry.id   75bf7fd747dfa7263eed94b5ca33ffb7
#
_cell.length_a   1.000
_cell.length_b   1.000
_cell.length_c   1.000
_cell.angle_alpha   90.00
_cell.angle_beta   90.00
_cell.angle_gamma   90.00
#
_symmetry.space_group_name_H-M   'P 1'
#
loop_
_entity.id
_entity.type
_entity.pdbx_description
1 polymer ?
#
loop_
_entity_poly.entity_id
_entity_poly.type
_entity_poly.pdbx_seq_one_letter_code
_entity_poly.pdbx_strand_id
1 'polypeptide(L)'
;RDVFEMLYNTSISLIQKNFAVGMRIEHPQNWLNYAMYGREVLSDELPQADYKLAVHLSNKHSLYTFCMCPGGEVVAAASEQNRLVVNGMSNYARDGKNANSALLVGISSAELQDSHPLAGMYFQRKLEESAFQAGGGNYYAPTCCVGDFLQKHSATGCGNVTPTYQPGVTWISPDEYLPKFITETLRLGIPAMDSKIHGFAMSDAVLTGIESRSSSPVRIVRNETCESVSLTGLYPCGEGAGYAGGITSAAVDGI
;
A
#
# COMPACT_ATOMS: atom_id res chain seq x y z
N ARG A 1 4.03 -9.45 13.44
CA ARG A 1 5.47 -9.13 13.46
C ARG A 1 6.17 -9.68 14.68
N ASP A 2 5.55 -9.64 15.84
CA ASP A 2 5.98 -10.35 17.05
C ASP A 2 6.16 -11.85 16.78
N VAL A 3 5.30 -12.46 15.99
CA VAL A 3 5.45 -13.86 15.54
C VAL A 3 6.75 -14.07 14.75
N PHE A 4 7.17 -13.15 13.88
CA PHE A 4 8.44 -13.29 13.17
C PHE A 4 9.64 -13.20 14.13
N GLU A 5 9.60 -12.30 15.10
CA GLU A 5 10.63 -12.21 16.14
C GLU A 5 10.67 -13.48 17.00
N MET A 6 9.51 -14.00 17.38
CA MET A 6 9.40 -15.28 18.10
C MET A 6 10.00 -16.43 17.28
N LEU A 7 9.62 -16.58 16.01
CA LEU A 7 10.14 -17.62 15.13
C LEU A 7 11.65 -17.51 14.94
N TYR A 8 12.18 -16.30 14.77
CA TYR A 8 13.61 -16.05 14.65
C TYR A 8 14.35 -16.46 15.93
N ASN A 9 13.84 -16.07 17.09
CA ASN A 9 14.42 -16.39 18.40
C ASN A 9 14.34 -17.89 18.74
N THR A 10 13.43 -18.64 18.13
CA THR A 10 13.32 -20.10 18.25
C THR A 10 14.06 -20.85 17.14
N SER A 11 14.95 -20.15 16.41
CA SER A 11 15.79 -20.72 15.36
C SER A 11 15.03 -21.33 14.17
N ILE A 12 13.81 -20.88 13.91
CA ILE A 12 13.10 -21.21 12.68
C ILE A 12 13.77 -20.50 11.51
N SER A 13 14.00 -21.23 10.42
CA SER A 13 14.67 -20.71 9.23
C SER A 13 13.79 -19.67 8.53
N LEU A 14 14.27 -18.42 8.53
CA LEU A 14 13.64 -17.26 7.90
C LEU A 14 14.57 -16.66 6.86
N ILE A 15 14.02 -16.18 5.76
CA ILE A 15 14.76 -15.42 4.74
C ILE A 15 14.03 -14.13 4.39
N GLN A 16 14.79 -13.16 3.92
CA GLN A 16 14.22 -11.94 3.37
C GLN A 16 13.40 -12.26 2.11
N LYS A 17 12.31 -11.54 1.93
CA LYS A 17 11.48 -11.61 0.75
C LYS A 17 11.23 -10.20 0.23
N ASN A 18 11.23 -10.04 -1.09
CA ASN A 18 10.79 -8.80 -1.73
C ASN A 18 9.35 -8.47 -1.30
N PHE A 19 9.10 -7.21 -1.03
CA PHE A 19 7.80 -6.70 -0.59
C PHE A 19 7.53 -5.35 -1.26
N ALA A 20 6.47 -4.67 -0.89
CA ALA A 20 6.18 -3.37 -1.41
C ALA A 20 5.62 -2.44 -0.33
N VAL A 21 5.87 -1.15 -0.51
CA VAL A 21 5.36 -0.09 0.35
C VAL A 21 4.94 1.11 -0.48
N GLY A 22 4.04 1.92 0.04
CA GLY A 22 3.61 3.11 -0.66
C GLY A 22 2.52 3.88 0.06
N MET A 23 1.61 4.45 -0.69
CA MET A 23 0.54 5.29 -0.18
C MET A 23 -0.81 4.85 -0.75
N ARG A 24 -1.91 5.25 -0.13
CA ARG A 24 -3.24 5.16 -0.73
C ARG A 24 -3.53 6.39 -1.57
N ILE A 25 -4.02 6.20 -2.78
CA ILE A 25 -4.57 7.26 -3.63
C ILE A 25 -6.08 7.19 -3.63
N GLU A 26 -6.74 8.35 -3.47
CA GLU A 26 -8.19 8.50 -3.55
C GLU A 26 -8.57 9.36 -4.75
N HIS A 27 -9.59 8.92 -5.47
CA HIS A 27 -10.23 9.63 -6.57
C HIS A 27 -11.75 9.65 -6.37
N PRO A 28 -12.50 10.60 -6.96
CA PRO A 28 -13.95 10.49 -7.01
C PRO A 28 -14.39 9.23 -7.76
N GLN A 29 -15.27 8.42 -7.18
CA GLN A 29 -15.76 7.20 -7.83
C GLN A 29 -16.49 7.49 -9.15
N ASN A 30 -17.24 8.58 -9.22
CA ASN A 30 -17.95 8.98 -10.43
C ASN A 30 -16.99 9.33 -11.59
N TRP A 31 -15.86 9.99 -11.30
CA TRP A 31 -14.81 10.20 -12.30
C TRP A 31 -14.30 8.86 -12.85
N LEU A 32 -14.03 7.89 -11.98
CA LEU A 32 -13.54 6.58 -12.41
C LEU A 32 -14.59 5.85 -13.26
N ASN A 33 -15.85 5.87 -12.85
CA ASN A 33 -16.94 5.30 -13.63
C ASN A 33 -17.00 5.90 -15.03
N TYR A 34 -16.88 7.22 -15.13
CA TYR A 34 -16.85 7.92 -16.43
C TYR A 34 -15.61 7.53 -17.26
N ALA A 35 -14.44 7.50 -16.64
CA ALA A 35 -13.19 7.14 -17.32
C ALA A 35 -13.20 5.71 -17.89
N MET A 36 -13.84 4.77 -17.18
CA MET A 36 -13.89 3.36 -17.55
C MET A 36 -15.06 3.00 -18.49
N TYR A 37 -16.22 3.62 -18.29
CA TYR A 37 -17.44 3.28 -19.01
C TYR A 37 -17.86 4.33 -20.07
N GLY A 38 -17.23 5.51 -20.06
CA GLY A 38 -17.55 6.62 -20.97
C GLY A 38 -18.91 7.29 -20.69
N ARG A 39 -19.55 7.00 -19.56
CA ARG A 39 -20.81 7.57 -19.10
C ARG A 39 -20.94 7.49 -17.58
N GLU A 40 -21.81 8.31 -17.01
CA GLU A 40 -22.19 8.13 -15.61
C GLU A 40 -22.93 6.79 -15.45
N VAL A 41 -22.58 6.04 -14.41
CA VAL A 41 -23.31 4.84 -14.03
C VAL A 41 -24.57 5.29 -13.29
N LEU A 42 -25.67 5.40 -14.05
CA LEU A 42 -26.96 5.85 -13.54
C LEU A 42 -27.92 4.71 -13.16
N SER A 43 -27.47 3.44 -13.35
CA SER A 43 -28.34 2.28 -13.14
C SER A 43 -27.60 1.12 -12.49
N ASP A 44 -28.35 0.19 -11.91
CA ASP A 44 -27.88 -1.07 -11.33
C ASP A 44 -27.29 -2.05 -12.38
N GLU A 45 -27.19 -1.64 -13.62
CA GLU A 45 -26.70 -2.50 -14.74
C GLU A 45 -25.18 -2.68 -14.77
N LEU A 46 -24.42 -1.69 -14.25
CA LEU A 46 -22.96 -1.75 -14.22
C LEU A 46 -22.45 -1.61 -12.79
N PRO A 47 -21.50 -2.45 -12.37
CA PRO A 47 -20.86 -2.29 -11.07
C PRO A 47 -20.04 -1.00 -11.00
N GLN A 48 -19.73 -0.55 -9.79
CA GLN A 48 -18.73 0.51 -9.62
C GLN A 48 -17.42 0.10 -10.29
N ALA A 49 -16.87 1.01 -11.09
CA ALA A 49 -15.65 0.75 -11.83
C ALA A 49 -14.46 0.52 -10.89
N ASP A 50 -13.59 -0.38 -11.29
CA ASP A 50 -12.31 -0.66 -10.65
C ASP A 50 -11.16 -0.63 -11.67
N TYR A 51 -9.92 -0.69 -11.17
CA TYR A 51 -8.74 -0.74 -12.03
C TYR A 51 -7.60 -1.54 -11.39
N LYS A 52 -6.74 -2.04 -12.27
CA LYS A 52 -5.46 -2.64 -11.90
C LYS A 52 -4.38 -2.11 -12.84
N LEU A 53 -3.42 -1.36 -12.32
CA LEU A 53 -2.37 -0.71 -13.08
C LEU A 53 -0.99 -1.16 -12.60
N ALA A 54 -0.05 -1.25 -13.54
CA ALA A 54 1.35 -1.43 -13.26
C ALA A 54 2.18 -0.68 -14.32
N VAL A 55 3.25 -0.04 -13.87
CA VAL A 55 4.23 0.65 -14.72
C VAL A 55 5.64 0.30 -14.28
N HIS A 56 6.51 0.06 -15.26
CA HIS A 56 7.95 -0.09 -15.07
C HIS A 56 8.62 1.23 -15.42
N LEU A 57 9.46 1.74 -14.56
CA LEU A 57 10.00 3.08 -14.66
C LEU A 57 11.50 3.09 -15.01
N SER A 58 11.96 4.21 -15.51
CA SER A 58 13.37 4.41 -15.91
C SER A 58 14.36 4.30 -14.73
N ASN A 59 13.90 4.53 -13.50
CA ASN A 59 14.69 4.36 -12.27
C ASN A 59 14.81 2.90 -11.81
N LYS A 60 14.41 1.93 -12.65
CA LYS A 60 14.42 0.48 -12.41
C LYS A 60 13.41 -0.02 -11.36
N HIS A 61 12.61 0.85 -10.77
CA HIS A 61 11.50 0.46 -9.91
C HIS A 61 10.21 0.27 -10.69
N SER A 62 9.30 -0.45 -10.09
CA SER A 62 7.92 -0.57 -10.57
C SER A 62 6.98 0.11 -9.60
N LEU A 63 5.97 0.78 -10.14
CA LEU A 63 4.82 1.26 -9.39
C LEU A 63 3.60 0.48 -9.84
N TYR A 64 2.81 -0.02 -8.90
CA TYR A 64 1.58 -0.75 -9.20
C TYR A 64 0.47 -0.46 -8.21
N THR A 65 -0.75 -0.63 -8.66
CA THR A 65 -1.93 -0.51 -7.80
C THR A 65 -2.25 -1.87 -7.15
N PHE A 66 -2.73 -1.82 -5.93
CA PHE A 66 -3.09 -3.03 -5.20
C PHE A 66 -4.31 -2.79 -4.31
N CYS A 67 -5.11 -3.85 -4.11
CA CYS A 67 -6.30 -3.79 -3.25
C CYS A 67 -7.15 -2.53 -3.50
N MET A 68 -7.53 -2.34 -4.79
CA MET A 68 -8.41 -1.24 -5.19
C MET A 68 -9.80 -1.44 -4.59
N CYS A 69 -10.34 -0.39 -3.99
CA CYS A 69 -11.60 -0.36 -3.25
C CYS A 69 -12.57 0.63 -3.91
N PRO A 70 -13.47 0.15 -4.80
CA PRO A 70 -14.49 0.99 -5.40
C PRO A 70 -15.50 1.46 -4.35
N GLY A 71 -15.93 2.72 -4.43
CA GLY A 71 -16.87 3.32 -3.49
C GLY A 71 -16.46 3.08 -2.04
N GLY A 72 -15.15 3.26 -1.75
CA GLY A 72 -14.56 2.87 -0.48
C GLY A 72 -13.85 4.01 0.24
N GLU A 73 -13.28 3.67 1.36
CA GLU A 73 -12.61 4.60 2.27
C GLU A 73 -11.19 4.12 2.58
N VAL A 74 -10.30 5.06 2.86
CA VAL A 74 -9.01 4.78 3.49
C VAL A 74 -9.23 4.59 4.98
N VAL A 75 -8.71 3.49 5.53
CA VAL A 75 -8.96 3.10 6.92
C VAL A 75 -7.66 2.95 7.71
N ALA A 76 -7.75 3.15 9.03
CA ALA A 76 -6.65 2.90 9.95
C ALA A 76 -6.37 1.39 10.07
N ALA A 77 -5.10 0.99 9.92
CA ALA A 77 -4.66 -0.40 9.96
C ALA A 77 -3.44 -0.61 10.89
N ALA A 78 -3.14 0.34 11.76
CA ALA A 78 -2.06 0.25 12.72
C ALA A 78 -2.36 -0.83 13.77
N SER A 79 -1.36 -1.65 14.09
CA SER A 79 -1.44 -2.69 15.13
C SER A 79 -0.28 -2.63 16.12
N GLU A 80 0.63 -1.69 15.95
CA GLU A 80 1.75 -1.44 16.86
C GLU A 80 1.68 0.02 17.36
N GLN A 81 1.98 0.22 18.63
CA GLN A 81 1.92 1.55 19.23
C GLN A 81 2.92 2.52 18.57
N ASN A 82 2.52 3.79 18.42
CA ASN A 82 3.32 4.86 17.82
C ASN A 82 3.77 4.57 16.37
N ARG A 83 2.98 3.77 15.64
CA ARG A 83 3.17 3.48 14.22
C ARG A 83 1.87 3.68 13.49
N LEU A 84 1.94 4.26 12.31
CA LEU A 84 0.78 4.53 11.47
C LEU A 84 0.82 3.66 10.23
N VAL A 85 -0.30 3.02 9.94
CA VAL A 85 -0.52 2.23 8.72
C VAL A 85 -1.93 2.51 8.24
N VAL A 86 -2.08 2.69 6.94
CA VAL A 86 -3.37 2.80 6.27
C VAL A 86 -3.64 1.59 5.41
N ASN A 87 -4.91 1.30 5.17
CA ASN A 87 -5.40 0.35 4.20
C ASN A 87 -6.67 0.92 3.54
N GLY A 88 -7.32 0.19 2.66
CA GLY A 88 -8.59 0.57 2.06
C GLY A 88 -9.67 -0.46 2.28
N MET A 89 -10.90 -0.01 2.35
CA MET A 89 -12.08 -0.85 2.43
C MET A 89 -13.23 -0.27 1.58
N SER A 90 -14.03 -1.16 1.00
CA SER A 90 -15.32 -0.79 0.42
C SER A 90 -16.44 -1.28 1.33
N ASN A 91 -17.50 -0.49 1.45
CA ASN A 91 -18.76 -0.99 1.95
C ASN A 91 -19.32 -2.07 1.02
N TYR A 92 -20.21 -2.92 1.52
CA TYR A 92 -20.86 -3.93 0.70
C TYR A 92 -21.56 -3.34 -0.53
N ALA A 93 -22.22 -2.20 -0.37
CA ALA A 93 -22.91 -1.49 -1.44
C ALA A 93 -21.96 -0.76 -2.40
N ARG A 94 -20.69 -0.56 -2.04
CA ARG A 94 -19.70 0.21 -2.80
C ARG A 94 -20.19 1.62 -3.18
N ASP A 95 -20.92 2.25 -2.28
CA ASP A 95 -21.65 3.51 -2.47
C ASP A 95 -20.93 4.75 -1.94
N GLY A 96 -19.68 4.58 -1.51
CA GLY A 96 -18.84 5.70 -1.08
C GLY A 96 -18.50 6.65 -2.23
N LYS A 97 -18.24 7.90 -1.88
CA LYS A 97 -17.93 8.97 -2.85
C LYS A 97 -16.61 8.76 -3.57
N ASN A 98 -15.64 8.13 -2.89
CA ASN A 98 -14.30 7.92 -3.41
C ASN A 98 -14.07 6.46 -3.80
N ALA A 99 -13.22 6.29 -4.78
CA ALA A 99 -12.48 5.06 -5.06
C ALA A 99 -11.08 5.20 -4.48
N ASN A 100 -10.52 4.17 -3.88
CA ASN A 100 -9.14 4.23 -3.42
C ASN A 100 -8.34 2.98 -3.79
N SER A 101 -7.03 3.12 -3.90
CA SER A 101 -6.10 2.02 -4.16
C SER A 101 -4.75 2.28 -3.52
N ALA A 102 -4.05 1.24 -3.11
CA ALA A 102 -2.64 1.36 -2.82
C ALA A 102 -1.86 1.68 -4.11
N LEU A 103 -0.88 2.58 -4.00
CA LEU A 103 0.20 2.81 -4.95
C LEU A 103 1.48 2.29 -4.33
N LEU A 104 1.97 1.15 -4.82
CA LEU A 104 3.05 0.40 -4.19
C LEU A 104 4.31 0.41 -5.03
N VAL A 105 5.40 0.74 -4.38
CA VAL A 105 6.78 0.65 -4.88
C VAL A 105 7.37 -0.66 -4.41
N GLY A 106 7.87 -1.48 -5.35
CA GLY A 106 8.55 -2.72 -5.02
C GLY A 106 9.89 -2.46 -4.32
N ILE A 107 10.16 -3.20 -3.26
CA ILE A 107 11.40 -3.19 -2.50
C ILE A 107 12.06 -4.56 -2.62
N SER A 108 13.26 -4.59 -3.12
CA SER A 108 14.09 -5.79 -3.15
C SER A 108 14.91 -5.92 -1.87
N SER A 109 15.28 -7.15 -1.52
CA SER A 109 16.19 -7.40 -0.38
C SER A 109 17.56 -6.71 -0.56
N ALA A 110 18.03 -6.53 -1.80
CA ALA A 110 19.28 -5.83 -2.08
C ALA A 110 19.24 -4.34 -1.70
N GLU A 111 18.07 -3.71 -1.66
CA GLU A 111 17.90 -2.30 -1.30
C GLU A 111 17.94 -2.05 0.20
N LEU A 112 17.71 -3.10 1.00
CA LEU A 112 17.72 -3.00 2.45
C LEU A 112 19.13 -2.82 3.02
N GLN A 113 20.18 -3.20 2.27
CA GLN A 113 21.60 -3.13 2.67
C GLN A 113 21.88 -3.82 4.03
N ASP A 114 21.07 -4.81 4.38
CA ASP A 114 21.11 -5.55 5.63
C ASP A 114 20.78 -7.02 5.32
N SER A 115 21.61 -7.94 5.79
CA SER A 115 21.44 -9.38 5.58
C SER A 115 20.53 -10.05 6.63
N HIS A 116 20.08 -9.32 7.64
CA HIS A 116 19.24 -9.89 8.69
C HIS A 116 17.89 -10.36 8.12
N PRO A 117 17.40 -11.58 8.42
CA PRO A 117 16.15 -12.09 7.86
C PRO A 117 14.93 -11.17 8.09
N LEU A 118 14.92 -10.40 9.17
CA LEU A 118 13.85 -9.47 9.52
C LEU A 118 14.10 -8.02 9.06
N ALA A 119 15.14 -7.74 8.27
CA ALA A 119 15.48 -6.39 7.83
C ALA A 119 14.30 -5.67 7.16
N GLY A 120 13.55 -6.37 6.29
CA GLY A 120 12.36 -5.81 5.65
C GLY A 120 11.25 -5.42 6.65
N MET A 121 11.06 -6.21 7.70
CA MET A 121 10.13 -5.89 8.77
C MET A 121 10.56 -4.64 9.56
N TYR A 122 11.85 -4.52 9.87
CA TYR A 122 12.39 -3.33 10.54
C TYR A 122 12.30 -2.09 9.65
N PHE A 123 12.53 -2.23 8.35
CA PHE A 123 12.34 -1.16 7.39
C PHE A 123 10.88 -0.67 7.38
N GLN A 124 9.91 -1.58 7.31
CA GLN A 124 8.48 -1.22 7.41
C GLN A 124 8.17 -0.48 8.71
N ARG A 125 8.66 -0.98 9.86
CA ARG A 125 8.46 -0.32 11.17
C ARG A 125 8.99 1.11 11.18
N LYS A 126 10.18 1.33 10.63
CA LYS A 126 10.76 2.67 10.54
C LYS A 126 9.91 3.62 9.71
N LEU A 127 9.37 3.15 8.59
CA LEU A 127 8.46 3.97 7.76
C LEU A 127 7.16 4.29 8.51
N GLU A 128 6.61 3.33 9.24
CA GLU A 128 5.39 3.50 10.03
C GLU A 128 5.58 4.48 11.19
N GLU A 129 6.75 4.47 11.84
CA GLU A 129 7.15 5.46 12.85
C GLU A 129 7.29 6.86 12.23
N SER A 130 7.98 6.96 11.09
CA SER A 130 8.11 8.24 10.37
C SER A 130 6.75 8.82 9.98
N ALA A 131 5.84 7.98 9.48
CA ALA A 131 4.48 8.40 9.13
C ALA A 131 3.68 8.84 10.36
N PHE A 132 3.80 8.13 11.50
CA PHE A 132 3.17 8.51 12.76
C PHE A 132 3.64 9.88 13.25
N GLN A 133 4.95 10.15 13.21
CA GLN A 133 5.51 11.43 13.59
C GLN A 133 5.07 12.55 12.62
N ALA A 134 5.11 12.29 11.31
CA ALA A 134 4.67 13.23 10.29
C ALA A 134 3.17 13.57 10.41
N GLY A 135 2.35 12.62 10.87
CA GLY A 135 0.94 12.83 11.19
C GLY A 135 0.70 13.67 12.44
N GLY A 136 1.73 13.96 13.25
CA GLY A 136 1.65 14.74 14.50
C GLY A 136 1.62 13.89 15.77
N GLY A 137 1.94 12.61 15.69
CA GLY A 137 2.02 11.71 16.86
C GLY A 137 0.66 11.34 17.49
N ASN A 138 -0.43 11.49 16.76
CA ASN A 138 -1.81 11.33 17.24
C ASN A 138 -2.67 10.42 16.34
N TYR A 139 -2.04 9.62 15.48
CA TYR A 139 -2.68 8.75 14.48
C TYR A 139 -3.44 9.49 13.37
N TYR A 140 -3.25 10.79 13.18
CA TYR A 140 -3.62 11.46 11.95
C TYR A 140 -2.70 11.02 10.83
N ALA A 141 -3.26 10.75 9.65
CA ALA A 141 -2.47 10.25 8.53
C ALA A 141 -1.79 11.42 7.77
N PRO A 142 -0.49 11.32 7.48
CA PRO A 142 0.19 12.27 6.61
C PRO A 142 -0.40 12.19 5.19
N THR A 143 -0.82 13.32 4.65
CA THR A 143 -1.64 13.41 3.44
C THR A 143 -1.23 14.58 2.58
N CYS A 144 -1.30 14.44 1.26
CA CYS A 144 -1.12 15.56 0.32
C CYS A 144 -2.00 15.37 -0.93
N CYS A 145 -2.24 16.45 -1.67
CA CYS A 145 -2.82 16.35 -3.00
C CYS A 145 -1.76 15.94 -4.03
N VAL A 146 -2.19 15.18 -5.05
CA VAL A 146 -1.30 14.74 -6.14
C VAL A 146 -0.66 15.94 -6.84
N GLY A 147 -1.41 17.02 -7.08
CA GLY A 147 -0.89 18.23 -7.70
C GLY A 147 0.27 18.85 -6.93
N ASP A 148 0.12 19.05 -5.62
CA ASP A 148 1.17 19.59 -4.75
C ASP A 148 2.39 18.67 -4.74
N PHE A 149 2.17 17.36 -4.60
CA PHE A 149 3.24 16.36 -4.60
C PHE A 149 4.05 16.36 -5.91
N LEU A 150 3.38 16.34 -7.07
CA LEU A 150 4.06 16.32 -8.37
C LEU A 150 4.85 17.61 -8.64
N GLN A 151 4.33 18.75 -8.21
CA GLN A 151 4.96 20.07 -8.38
C GLN A 151 5.95 20.40 -7.27
N LYS A 152 6.11 19.55 -6.25
CA LYS A 152 6.93 19.78 -5.05
C LYS A 152 6.53 21.05 -4.29
N HIS A 153 5.25 21.33 -4.27
CA HIS A 153 4.67 22.40 -3.45
C HIS A 153 4.39 21.87 -2.02
N SER A 154 4.29 22.79 -1.08
CA SER A 154 3.83 22.46 0.26
C SER A 154 2.38 21.97 0.21
N ALA A 155 2.08 20.91 0.94
CA ALA A 155 0.72 20.41 1.07
C ALA A 155 -0.14 21.42 1.86
N THR A 156 -1.17 21.98 1.23
CA THR A 156 -1.94 23.10 1.76
C THR A 156 -3.37 22.78 2.13
N GLY A 157 -3.86 21.60 1.75
CA GLY A 157 -5.24 21.19 2.00
C GLY A 157 -5.83 20.38 0.85
N CYS A 158 -7.10 20.01 0.97
CA CYS A 158 -7.81 19.30 -0.10
C CYS A 158 -8.41 20.28 -1.12
N GLY A 159 -8.48 19.82 -2.38
CA GLY A 159 -9.33 20.41 -3.40
C GLY A 159 -10.76 19.84 -3.34
N ASN A 160 -11.24 19.29 -4.47
CA ASN A 160 -12.58 18.70 -4.54
C ASN A 160 -12.67 17.28 -3.95
N VAL A 161 -11.55 16.59 -3.77
CA VAL A 161 -11.51 15.24 -3.19
C VAL A 161 -11.22 15.35 -1.70
N THR A 162 -12.20 15.02 -0.88
CA THR A 162 -12.03 15.00 0.57
C THR A 162 -11.43 13.66 1.01
N PRO A 163 -10.32 13.67 1.78
CA PRO A 163 -9.79 12.43 2.37
C PRO A 163 -10.82 11.71 3.22
N THR A 164 -10.88 10.39 3.10
CA THR A 164 -11.84 9.57 3.87
C THR A 164 -11.26 9.02 5.17
N TYR A 165 -9.95 9.07 5.35
CA TYR A 165 -9.28 8.51 6.52
C TYR A 165 -9.77 9.12 7.85
N GLN A 166 -10.11 8.24 8.81
CA GLN A 166 -10.41 8.61 10.18
C GLN A 166 -9.31 8.08 11.12
N PRO A 167 -8.90 8.84 12.15
CA PRO A 167 -9.55 9.99 12.80
C PRO A 167 -9.29 11.36 12.17
N GLY A 168 -8.46 11.47 11.15
CA GLY A 168 -8.16 12.72 10.48
C GLY A 168 -6.80 12.72 9.79
N VAL A 169 -6.48 13.79 9.09
CA VAL A 169 -5.26 13.90 8.28
C VAL A 169 -4.42 15.11 8.67
N THR A 170 -3.11 15.00 8.45
CA THR A 170 -2.15 16.10 8.54
C THR A 170 -1.59 16.37 7.15
N TRP A 171 -1.72 17.61 6.68
CA TRP A 171 -1.23 18.00 5.36
C TRP A 171 0.29 18.19 5.39
N ILE A 172 1.00 17.26 4.73
CA ILE A 172 2.46 17.22 4.68
C ILE A 172 2.93 16.49 3.43
N SER A 173 4.04 16.93 2.85
CA SER A 173 4.61 16.29 1.67
C SER A 173 5.21 14.92 2.01
N PRO A 174 5.01 13.89 1.18
CA PRO A 174 5.69 12.60 1.31
C PRO A 174 7.22 12.69 1.33
N ASP A 175 7.79 13.73 0.71
CA ASP A 175 9.24 13.96 0.70
C ASP A 175 9.82 14.23 2.10
N GLU A 176 8.98 14.61 3.07
CA GLU A 176 9.41 14.93 4.43
C GLU A 176 9.58 13.71 5.33
N TYR A 177 8.93 12.59 4.98
CA TYR A 177 8.94 11.40 5.84
C TYR A 177 9.22 10.07 5.13
N LEU A 178 9.16 10.03 3.80
CA LEU A 178 9.46 8.82 3.02
C LEU A 178 10.87 8.88 2.41
N PRO A 179 11.54 7.73 2.25
CA PRO A 179 12.78 7.64 1.51
C PRO A 179 12.66 8.17 0.08
N LYS A 180 13.68 8.90 -0.37
CA LYS A 180 13.70 9.57 -1.67
C LYS A 180 13.38 8.66 -2.85
N PHE A 181 13.89 7.43 -2.87
CA PHE A 181 13.61 6.49 -3.98
C PHE A 181 12.12 6.12 -4.08
N ILE A 182 11.38 6.10 -2.96
CA ILE A 182 9.93 5.86 -2.94
C ILE A 182 9.20 7.06 -3.53
N THR A 183 9.51 8.27 -3.05
CA THR A 183 8.85 9.49 -3.52
C THR A 183 9.17 9.80 -4.99
N GLU A 184 10.40 9.55 -5.44
CA GLU A 184 10.77 9.66 -6.86
C GLU A 184 10.02 8.64 -7.73
N THR A 185 9.87 7.40 -7.25
CA THR A 185 9.12 6.37 -7.98
C THR A 185 7.64 6.72 -8.08
N LEU A 186 7.02 7.20 -7.00
CA LEU A 186 5.64 7.70 -7.02
C LEU A 186 5.48 8.86 -8.01
N ARG A 187 6.42 9.83 -7.97
CA ARG A 187 6.38 11.03 -8.83
C ARG A 187 6.55 10.71 -10.32
N LEU A 188 7.32 9.69 -10.66
CA LEU A 188 7.45 9.22 -12.03
C LEU A 188 6.26 8.35 -12.46
N GLY A 189 5.75 7.55 -11.55
CA GLY A 189 4.74 6.54 -11.87
C GLY A 189 3.32 7.07 -11.96
N ILE A 190 2.94 8.07 -11.16
CA ILE A 190 1.59 8.64 -11.21
C ILE A 190 1.27 9.22 -12.59
N PRO A 191 2.13 10.06 -13.23
CA PRO A 191 1.91 10.51 -14.60
C PRO A 191 1.95 9.38 -15.64
N ALA A 192 2.77 8.34 -15.42
CA ALA A 192 2.77 7.17 -16.30
C ALA A 192 1.47 6.35 -16.19
N MET A 193 0.80 6.32 -15.04
CA MET A 193 -0.52 5.73 -14.89
C MET A 193 -1.62 6.59 -15.51
N ASP A 194 -1.47 7.91 -15.50
CA ASP A 194 -2.39 8.84 -16.16
C ASP A 194 -2.50 8.58 -17.68
N SER A 195 -1.42 8.15 -18.30
CA SER A 195 -1.45 7.75 -19.71
C SER A 195 -2.29 6.49 -19.98
N LYS A 196 -2.62 5.72 -18.94
CA LYS A 196 -3.46 4.51 -19.03
C LYS A 196 -4.92 4.78 -18.64
N ILE A 197 -5.13 5.62 -17.65
CA ILE A 197 -6.47 6.10 -17.24
C ILE A 197 -6.38 7.62 -17.15
N HIS A 198 -6.89 8.30 -18.13
CA HIS A 198 -6.80 9.76 -18.22
C HIS A 198 -7.48 10.45 -17.04
N GLY A 199 -6.74 11.34 -16.39
CA GLY A 199 -7.14 12.00 -15.15
C GLY A 199 -6.69 11.28 -13.86
N PHE A 200 -5.95 10.17 -13.97
CA PHE A 200 -5.39 9.50 -12.78
C PHE A 200 -4.45 10.40 -11.97
N ALA A 201 -3.72 11.29 -12.64
CA ALA A 201 -2.87 12.30 -12.01
C ALA A 201 -3.59 13.64 -11.76
N MET A 202 -4.93 13.65 -11.63
CA MET A 202 -5.67 14.88 -11.33
C MET A 202 -5.11 15.54 -10.07
N SER A 203 -5.01 16.87 -10.08
CA SER A 203 -4.38 17.64 -9.00
C SER A 203 -5.03 17.43 -7.64
N ASP A 204 -6.34 17.22 -7.63
CA ASP A 204 -7.16 17.06 -6.42
C ASP A 204 -7.16 15.64 -5.86
N ALA A 205 -6.65 14.64 -6.61
CA ALA A 205 -6.51 13.29 -6.04
C ALA A 205 -5.65 13.33 -4.77
N VAL A 206 -6.00 12.50 -3.80
CA VAL A 206 -5.40 12.56 -2.46
C VAL A 206 -4.50 11.36 -2.24
N LEU A 207 -3.28 11.61 -1.78
CA LEU A 207 -2.33 10.60 -1.33
C LEU A 207 -2.32 10.56 0.20
N THR A 208 -2.64 9.42 0.78
CA THR A 208 -2.62 9.20 2.24
C THR A 208 -1.62 8.10 2.57
N GLY A 209 -0.70 8.38 3.49
CA GLY A 209 0.38 7.46 3.86
C GLY A 209 0.21 6.90 5.26
N ILE A 210 0.84 5.79 5.52
CA ILE A 210 1.62 4.90 4.65
C ILE A 210 0.95 3.53 4.57
N GLU A 211 0.98 2.88 3.41
CA GLU A 211 0.64 1.47 3.28
C GLU A 211 1.92 0.64 3.16
N SER A 212 2.24 -0.08 4.23
CA SER A 212 3.50 -0.82 4.39
C SER A 212 3.30 -2.33 4.47
N ARG A 213 2.05 -2.80 4.57
CA ARG A 213 1.71 -4.20 4.89
C ARG A 213 0.95 -4.90 3.78
N SER A 214 1.24 -4.57 2.52
CA SER A 214 0.62 -5.20 1.36
C SER A 214 1.11 -6.64 1.10
N SER A 215 2.29 -7.00 1.62
CA SER A 215 2.86 -8.34 1.54
C SER A 215 3.88 -8.58 2.65
N SER A 216 4.13 -9.85 2.97
CA SER A 216 5.14 -10.22 3.97
C SER A 216 6.54 -9.87 3.47
N PRO A 217 7.39 -9.21 4.27
CA PRO A 217 8.80 -8.97 3.96
C PRO A 217 9.70 -10.15 4.34
N VAL A 218 9.13 -11.20 4.91
CA VAL A 218 9.82 -12.39 5.42
C VAL A 218 9.19 -13.63 4.82
N ARG A 219 10.01 -14.64 4.53
CA ARG A 219 9.54 -15.99 4.18
C ARG A 219 10.03 -16.98 5.23
N ILE A 220 9.11 -17.80 5.74
CA ILE A 220 9.43 -18.95 6.58
C ILE A 220 9.79 -20.10 5.66
N VAL A 221 11.03 -20.61 5.72
CA VAL A 221 11.52 -21.59 4.76
C VAL A 221 10.82 -22.94 4.96
N ARG A 222 10.30 -23.51 3.87
CA ARG A 222 9.67 -24.84 3.82
C ARG A 222 10.25 -25.67 2.66
N ASN A 223 10.17 -26.98 2.77
CA ASN A 223 10.57 -27.94 1.75
C ASN A 223 9.46 -28.17 0.70
N GLU A 224 9.65 -29.12 -0.20
CA GLU A 224 8.70 -29.46 -1.27
C GLU A 224 7.39 -30.07 -0.75
N THR A 225 7.39 -30.65 0.46
CA THR A 225 6.18 -31.16 1.14
C THR A 225 5.49 -30.10 1.99
N CYS A 226 5.84 -28.83 1.81
CA CYS A 226 5.33 -27.66 2.55
C CYS A 226 5.67 -27.65 4.04
N GLU A 227 6.49 -28.56 4.54
CA GLU A 227 6.94 -28.60 5.93
C GLU A 227 8.16 -27.70 6.14
N SER A 228 8.24 -27.01 7.28
CA SER A 228 9.40 -26.20 7.65
C SER A 228 10.69 -27.02 7.67
N VAL A 229 11.76 -26.46 7.09
CA VAL A 229 13.08 -27.12 7.08
C VAL A 229 13.74 -27.17 8.47
N SER A 230 13.23 -26.41 9.43
CA SER A 230 13.82 -26.29 10.78
C SER A 230 12.96 -26.87 11.91
N LEU A 231 11.71 -27.24 11.64
CA LEU A 231 10.82 -27.79 12.66
C LEU A 231 9.80 -28.74 12.05
N THR A 232 9.87 -30.00 12.39
CA THR A 232 8.90 -31.03 11.98
C THR A 232 7.50 -30.71 12.55
N GLY A 233 6.49 -30.88 11.73
CA GLY A 233 5.09 -30.60 12.07
C GLY A 233 4.67 -29.14 11.92
N LEU A 234 5.56 -28.26 11.48
CA LEU A 234 5.25 -26.87 11.14
C LEU A 234 5.07 -26.73 9.62
N TYR A 235 3.90 -26.28 9.16
CA TYR A 235 3.56 -26.08 7.76
C TYR A 235 3.27 -24.61 7.45
N PRO A 236 4.32 -23.80 7.13
CA PRO A 236 4.14 -22.38 6.83
C PRO A 236 3.37 -22.20 5.52
N CYS A 237 2.24 -21.50 5.55
CA CYS A 237 1.43 -21.24 4.36
C CYS A 237 0.87 -19.82 4.30
N GLY A 238 0.44 -19.43 3.12
CA GLY A 238 -0.25 -18.19 2.85
C GLY A 238 0.63 -16.95 2.84
N GLU A 239 -0.02 -15.79 2.97
CA GLU A 239 0.63 -14.49 2.87
C GLU A 239 1.59 -14.22 4.03
N GLY A 240 1.18 -14.49 5.26
CA GLY A 240 2.01 -14.28 6.44
C GLY A 240 3.31 -15.07 6.42
N ALA A 241 3.28 -16.28 5.87
CA ALA A 241 4.47 -17.12 5.70
C ALA A 241 5.33 -16.75 4.47
N GLY A 242 4.87 -15.83 3.62
CA GLY A 242 5.61 -15.33 2.47
C GLY A 242 5.43 -16.10 1.17
N TYR A 243 4.38 -16.94 1.04
CA TYR A 243 4.12 -17.77 -0.14
C TYR A 243 2.98 -17.27 -1.04
N ALA A 244 2.19 -16.33 -0.56
CA ALA A 244 1.10 -15.73 -1.32
C ALA A 244 1.10 -14.20 -1.17
N GLY A 245 0.35 -13.51 -2.04
CA GLY A 245 0.22 -12.05 -2.01
C GLY A 245 -1.23 -11.58 -2.15
N GLY A 246 -2.21 -12.43 -1.88
CA GLY A 246 -3.62 -12.08 -1.95
C GLY A 246 -4.51 -13.15 -1.34
N ILE A 247 -5.78 -12.82 -1.11
CA ILE A 247 -6.74 -13.67 -0.38
C ILE A 247 -6.88 -15.05 -1.03
N THR A 248 -7.20 -15.09 -2.33
CA THR A 248 -7.40 -16.36 -3.05
C THR A 248 -6.13 -17.19 -3.12
N SER A 249 -4.98 -16.58 -3.43
CA SER A 249 -3.70 -17.29 -3.50
C SER A 249 -3.24 -17.80 -2.14
N ALA A 250 -3.55 -17.08 -1.05
CA ALA A 250 -3.25 -17.54 0.31
C ALA A 250 -4.13 -18.74 0.71
N ALA A 251 -5.41 -18.74 0.31
CA ALA A 251 -6.29 -19.88 0.53
C ALA A 251 -5.84 -21.12 -0.25
N VAL A 252 -5.46 -20.95 -1.53
CA VAL A 252 -4.94 -22.06 -2.36
C VAL A 252 -3.64 -22.64 -1.80
N ASP A 253 -2.74 -21.78 -1.28
CA ASP A 253 -1.49 -22.25 -0.69
C ASP A 253 -1.70 -22.99 0.65
N GLY A 254 -2.83 -22.77 1.32
CA GLY A 254 -3.18 -23.41 2.60
C GLY A 254 -3.96 -24.73 2.47
N ILE A 255 -4.33 -25.13 1.22
CA ILE A 255 -5.02 -26.39 0.93
C ILE A 255 -4.00 -27.49 0.59
#